data_750cfcb5a137e4862fff508c3dadcc33
#
_entry.id   750cfcb5a137e4862fff508c3dadcc33
#
_cell.length_a   1.000
_cell.length_b   1.000
_cell.length_c   1.000
_cell.angle_alpha   90.00
_cell.angle_beta   90.00
_cell.angle_gamma   90.00
#
_symmetry.space_group_name_H-M   'P 1'
#
loop_
_entity.id
_entity.type
_entity.pdbx_description
1 polymer ?
#
loop_
_entity_poly.entity_id
_entity_poly.type
_entity_poly.pdbx_seq_one_letter_code
_entity_poly.pdbx_strand_id
1 'polypeptide(L)'
;MLKLKSALISVFDKDGLEPIVNKLNELGVKIYSTGGTELYLRKIGIPVFKVEDVTGYPSILGGRVKTLHPKIFGGILNRNKNNDDIRDLENFEIPNIDLVIVDLYPFEETVKLNESEENIIEKIDIGGISLIRAAAKNFKDVMCVSSKDDYLDFLHLLDNNGEINLESRKNFALRAFNVSSHYDTAIFNYFNDDNNSLKASYKNGKELRYGENPHQKGTFYGDFNSMFEQLHGKELSYNNLLDVDAAVNLILEFYNDIPTFAILKHNNACGLASRNTLLSAYKDALAGDPVSAFGGVLISNKIIDFDTAEEINKLFCEVVIAPSFEESAIKLLKSKKNRILLVLKNTDLNNQQLRTCLNGVLTQDKDTLTDSVVNFKTCTEKSPNKSEIKDLEFASKICKHTKSNTIVLAKNLQLISSGTGQTSRVDALKQAIEKSNNFKFDLNNSVMASDAFFPFPDCVEIAHKSGISSVIQPGGSIKDDLSIEYCNKNNISMVLTGTRHFKH
;
A
#
# COMPACT_ATOMS: atom_id res chain seq x y z
N MET A 1 39.42 9.45 4.34
CA MET A 1 39.12 8.17 4.99
C MET A 1 39.00 8.38 6.50
N LEU A 2 38.11 7.68 7.17
CA LEU A 2 38.03 7.59 8.63
C LEU A 2 38.43 6.16 9.02
N LYS A 3 39.48 6.03 9.83
CA LYS A 3 39.87 4.73 10.40
C LYS A 3 39.16 4.55 11.74
N LEU A 4 38.39 3.49 11.88
CA LEU A 4 37.68 3.18 13.11
C LEU A 4 38.66 2.73 14.21
N LYS A 5 38.58 3.38 15.37
CA LYS A 5 39.36 3.05 16.57
C LYS A 5 38.48 2.76 17.78
N SER A 6 37.26 3.26 17.74
CA SER A 6 36.30 3.15 18.84
C SER A 6 34.87 3.08 18.32
N ALA A 7 34.02 2.33 19.00
CA ALA A 7 32.62 2.12 18.65
C ALA A 7 31.71 2.17 19.88
N LEU A 8 30.59 2.84 19.81
CA LEU A 8 29.48 2.73 20.77
C LEU A 8 28.41 1.84 20.19
N ILE A 9 28.11 0.74 20.85
CA ILE A 9 27.11 -0.24 20.38
C ILE A 9 26.03 -0.41 21.44
N SER A 10 24.78 -0.10 21.07
CA SER A 10 23.61 -0.26 21.93
C SER A 10 22.39 -0.60 21.08
N VAL A 11 22.05 -1.87 20.98
CA VAL A 11 20.98 -2.37 20.14
C VAL A 11 19.94 -3.15 20.93
N PHE A 12 18.68 -3.01 20.53
CA PHE A 12 17.58 -3.82 21.04
C PHE A 12 17.62 -5.23 20.44
N ASP A 13 17.72 -5.33 19.11
CA ASP A 13 17.84 -6.59 18.37
C ASP A 13 19.33 -6.94 18.15
N LYS A 14 19.73 -8.17 18.53
CA LYS A 14 21.11 -8.65 18.42
C LYS A 14 21.34 -9.52 17.19
N ASP A 15 20.28 -9.81 16.41
CA ASP A 15 20.39 -10.64 15.21
C ASP A 15 21.32 -9.99 14.18
N GLY A 16 22.29 -10.76 13.69
CA GLY A 16 23.27 -10.28 12.70
C GLY A 16 24.37 -9.38 13.25
N LEU A 17 24.40 -9.06 14.56
CA LEU A 17 25.41 -8.20 15.17
C LEU A 17 26.76 -8.91 15.32
N GLU A 18 26.77 -10.22 15.58
CA GLU A 18 27.99 -10.99 15.92
C GLU A 18 29.09 -10.90 14.85
N PRO A 19 28.83 -11.06 13.54
CA PRO A 19 29.87 -10.90 12.52
C PRO A 19 30.54 -9.51 12.53
N ILE A 20 29.77 -8.46 12.79
CA ILE A 20 30.27 -7.08 12.86
C ILE A 20 31.18 -6.89 14.04
N VAL A 21 30.79 -7.31 15.25
CA VAL A 21 31.57 -7.10 16.45
C VAL A 21 32.84 -7.97 16.46
N ASN A 22 32.80 -9.16 15.88
CA ASN A 22 33.99 -9.99 15.65
C ASN A 22 35.00 -9.27 14.74
N LYS A 23 34.52 -8.70 13.62
CA LYS A 23 35.36 -7.95 12.71
C LYS A 23 35.94 -6.69 13.34
N LEU A 24 35.15 -5.95 14.12
CA LEU A 24 35.62 -4.78 14.86
C LEU A 24 36.69 -5.16 15.88
N ASN A 25 36.51 -6.27 16.57
CA ASN A 25 37.48 -6.79 17.53
C ASN A 25 38.80 -7.22 16.85
N GLU A 26 38.76 -7.90 15.70
CA GLU A 26 39.90 -8.24 14.86
C GLU A 26 40.68 -6.99 14.42
N LEU A 27 39.96 -5.91 14.12
CA LEU A 27 40.55 -4.61 13.74
C LEU A 27 41.10 -3.81 14.94
N GLY A 28 40.96 -4.33 16.16
CA GLY A 28 41.39 -3.66 17.38
C GLY A 28 40.57 -2.45 17.79
N VAL A 29 39.31 -2.37 17.36
CA VAL A 29 38.37 -1.28 17.69
C VAL A 29 37.92 -1.44 19.14
N LYS A 30 38.06 -0.38 19.96
CA LYS A 30 37.52 -0.35 21.33
C LYS A 30 36.00 -0.25 21.31
N ILE A 31 35.32 -1.20 21.94
CA ILE A 31 33.86 -1.25 21.96
C ILE A 31 33.33 -0.77 23.32
N TYR A 32 32.50 0.27 23.29
CA TYR A 32 31.73 0.78 24.42
C TYR A 32 30.30 0.28 24.31
N SER A 33 29.70 -0.18 25.41
CA SER A 33 28.32 -0.65 25.42
C SER A 33 27.70 -0.54 26.80
N THR A 34 26.38 -0.73 26.88
CA THR A 34 25.61 -0.69 28.12
C THR A 34 24.49 -1.72 28.12
N GLY A 35 24.01 -2.09 29.30
CA GLY A 35 22.79 -2.93 29.48
C GLY A 35 22.84 -4.27 28.78
N GLY A 36 21.73 -4.64 28.13
CA GLY A 36 21.58 -5.96 27.48
C GLY A 36 22.58 -6.21 26.34
N THR A 37 23.02 -5.17 25.65
CA THR A 37 24.01 -5.30 24.57
C THR A 37 25.40 -5.59 25.15
N GLU A 38 25.77 -4.92 26.24
CA GLU A 38 27.06 -5.20 26.96
C GLU A 38 27.11 -6.65 27.44
N LEU A 39 26.05 -7.15 28.07
CA LEU A 39 25.94 -8.53 28.51
C LEU A 39 26.06 -9.53 27.36
N TYR A 40 25.41 -9.26 26.23
CA TYR A 40 25.51 -10.08 25.03
C TYR A 40 26.94 -10.15 24.48
N LEU A 41 27.62 -8.99 24.35
CA LEU A 41 28.98 -8.92 23.84
C LEU A 41 29.96 -9.71 24.71
N ARG A 42 29.84 -9.59 26.03
CA ARG A 42 30.67 -10.38 26.97
C ARG A 42 30.43 -11.88 26.85
N LYS A 43 29.15 -12.28 26.67
CA LYS A 43 28.77 -13.69 26.52
C LYS A 43 29.41 -14.34 25.29
N ILE A 44 29.59 -13.59 24.20
CA ILE A 44 30.23 -14.07 22.97
C ILE A 44 31.75 -13.81 22.97
N GLY A 45 32.34 -13.39 24.09
CA GLY A 45 33.81 -13.25 24.28
C GLY A 45 34.39 -11.95 23.71
N ILE A 46 33.59 -10.95 23.40
CA ILE A 46 34.06 -9.64 22.90
C ILE A 46 34.45 -8.74 24.09
N PRO A 47 35.69 -8.18 24.11
CA PRO A 47 36.06 -7.18 25.09
C PRO A 47 35.21 -5.92 24.95
N VAL A 48 34.63 -5.48 26.07
CA VAL A 48 33.73 -4.33 26.06
C VAL A 48 33.95 -3.44 27.28
N PHE A 49 33.99 -2.12 27.05
CA PHE A 49 34.03 -1.10 28.08
C PHE A 49 32.60 -0.66 28.41
N LYS A 50 32.27 -0.60 29.71
CA LYS A 50 30.95 -0.14 30.13
C LYS A 50 30.85 1.38 29.98
N VAL A 51 29.69 1.83 29.46
CA VAL A 51 29.38 3.26 29.38
C VAL A 51 29.36 3.88 30.77
N GLU A 52 28.88 3.17 31.77
CA GLU A 52 28.83 3.59 33.16
C GLU A 52 30.22 3.88 33.73
N ASP A 53 31.26 3.11 33.33
CA ASP A 53 32.67 3.36 33.75
C ASP A 53 33.25 4.63 33.10
N VAL A 54 32.83 4.95 31.85
CA VAL A 54 33.24 6.17 31.14
C VAL A 54 32.58 7.41 31.72
N THR A 55 31.29 7.30 32.02
CA THR A 55 30.52 8.43 32.52
C THR A 55 30.73 8.68 34.01
N GLY A 56 31.15 7.66 34.77
CA GLY A 56 31.16 7.68 36.22
C GLY A 56 29.74 7.76 36.81
N TYR A 57 28.73 7.45 36.07
CA TYR A 57 27.33 7.58 36.46
C TYR A 57 26.57 6.27 36.27
N PRO A 58 25.82 5.79 37.25
CA PRO A 58 25.08 4.54 37.13
C PRO A 58 23.89 4.68 36.18
N SER A 59 23.44 3.55 35.64
CA SER A 59 22.14 3.48 34.95
C SER A 59 21.03 3.70 35.97
N ILE A 60 20.21 4.74 35.78
CA ILE A 60 19.12 5.14 36.68
C ILE A 60 17.76 5.10 35.99
N LEU A 61 16.68 5.26 36.76
CA LEU A 61 15.30 5.31 36.29
C LEU A 61 14.94 4.10 35.42
N GLY A 62 15.26 2.90 35.91
CA GLY A 62 14.99 1.67 35.17
C GLY A 62 15.77 1.54 33.84
N GLY A 63 16.86 2.34 33.68
CA GLY A 63 17.67 2.32 32.47
C GLY A 63 17.27 3.34 31.40
N ARG A 64 16.32 4.22 31.69
CA ARG A 64 15.93 5.31 30.77
C ARG A 64 17.04 6.35 30.59
N VAL A 65 17.97 6.48 31.55
CA VAL A 65 19.12 7.37 31.48
C VAL A 65 20.40 6.57 31.67
N LYS A 66 21.13 6.32 30.58
CA LYS A 66 22.37 5.58 30.52
C LYS A 66 23.42 6.32 29.69
N THR A 67 23.07 6.58 28.42
CA THR A 67 23.94 7.18 27.40
C THR A 67 23.77 8.68 27.27
N LEU A 68 22.72 9.26 27.88
CA LEU A 68 22.44 10.72 27.84
C LEU A 68 23.41 11.46 28.78
N HIS A 69 24.70 11.50 28.41
CA HIS A 69 25.75 12.09 29.20
C HIS A 69 26.74 12.88 28.33
N PRO A 70 27.25 14.05 28.79
CA PRO A 70 28.18 14.88 28.01
C PRO A 70 29.39 14.13 27.50
N LYS A 71 29.99 13.17 28.28
CA LYS A 71 31.12 12.37 27.83
C LYS A 71 30.79 11.48 26.61
N ILE A 72 29.57 10.98 26.50
CA ILE A 72 29.14 10.17 25.36
C ILE A 72 28.87 11.05 24.15
N PHE A 73 28.06 12.10 24.34
CA PHE A 73 27.74 13.02 23.24
C PHE A 73 28.93 13.85 22.77
N GLY A 74 29.81 14.24 23.67
CA GLY A 74 31.08 14.88 23.33
C GLY A 74 31.95 14.00 22.47
N GLY A 75 32.07 12.71 22.81
CA GLY A 75 32.78 11.72 22.01
C GLY A 75 32.24 11.51 20.61
N ILE A 76 30.90 11.68 20.42
CA ILE A 76 30.24 11.53 19.12
C ILE A 76 30.27 12.85 18.31
N LEU A 77 30.13 14.00 18.97
CA LEU A 77 29.94 15.29 18.30
C LEU A 77 31.24 16.07 18.06
N ASN A 78 32.39 15.61 18.58
CA ASN A 78 33.63 16.29 18.36
C ASN A 78 34.03 16.33 16.88
N ARG A 79 34.78 17.37 16.51
CA ARG A 79 35.35 17.54 15.18
C ARG A 79 36.82 17.17 15.25
N ASN A 80 37.19 16.01 14.69
CA ASN A 80 38.53 15.43 14.80
C ASN A 80 39.69 16.34 14.35
N LYS A 81 39.42 17.42 13.61
CA LYS A 81 40.43 18.39 13.14
C LYS A 81 40.34 19.74 13.83
N ASN A 82 39.48 19.90 14.82
CA ASN A 82 39.34 21.14 15.58
C ASN A 82 40.15 21.08 16.86
N ASN A 83 41.12 21.97 17.01
CA ASN A 83 42.03 21.97 18.16
C ASN A 83 41.32 22.27 19.49
N ASP A 84 40.25 23.04 19.49
CA ASP A 84 39.47 23.32 20.70
C ASP A 84 38.72 22.08 21.16
N ASP A 85 38.06 21.36 20.19
CA ASP A 85 37.37 20.10 20.51
C ASP A 85 38.36 19.05 21.05
N ILE A 86 39.55 18.95 20.48
CA ILE A 86 40.60 18.01 20.93
C ILE A 86 41.03 18.34 22.39
N ARG A 87 41.26 19.63 22.68
CA ARG A 87 41.57 20.07 24.06
C ARG A 87 40.44 19.74 25.04
N ASP A 88 39.20 19.94 24.63
CA ASP A 88 38.04 19.62 25.47
C ASP A 88 37.95 18.10 25.74
N LEU A 89 38.16 17.27 24.72
CA LEU A 89 38.19 15.82 24.91
C LEU A 89 39.25 15.41 25.93
N GLU A 90 40.44 16.01 25.87
CA GLU A 90 41.54 15.74 26.81
C GLU A 90 41.22 16.26 28.24
N ASN A 91 40.78 17.50 28.36
CA ASN A 91 40.50 18.15 29.64
C ASN A 91 39.38 17.46 30.43
N PHE A 92 38.36 16.94 29.74
CA PHE A 92 37.22 16.29 30.37
C PHE A 92 37.24 14.77 30.29
N GLU A 93 38.38 14.18 29.84
CA GLU A 93 38.56 12.74 29.69
C GLU A 93 37.43 12.08 28.90
N ILE A 94 37.11 12.67 27.74
CA ILE A 94 36.04 12.21 26.83
C ILE A 94 36.64 11.27 25.79
N PRO A 95 36.20 10.00 25.70
CA PRO A 95 36.67 9.10 24.65
C PRO A 95 36.14 9.53 23.29
N ASN A 96 37.00 9.57 22.26
CA ASN A 96 36.53 9.73 20.90
C ASN A 96 35.70 8.52 20.50
N ILE A 97 34.61 8.72 19.73
CA ILE A 97 33.73 7.66 19.21
C ILE A 97 33.63 7.81 17.69
N ASP A 98 34.24 6.87 16.97
CA ASP A 98 34.30 6.88 15.50
C ASP A 98 33.09 6.16 14.85
N LEU A 99 32.42 5.28 15.60
CA LEU A 99 31.31 4.46 15.13
C LEU A 99 30.20 4.40 16.17
N VAL A 100 28.97 4.56 15.74
CA VAL A 100 27.76 4.35 16.55
C VAL A 100 26.88 3.31 15.86
N ILE A 101 26.60 2.19 16.54
CA ILE A 101 25.64 1.16 16.10
C ILE A 101 24.50 1.14 17.12
N VAL A 102 23.33 1.60 16.68
CA VAL A 102 22.14 1.75 17.54
C VAL A 102 20.90 1.46 16.71
N ASP A 103 20.02 0.62 17.21
CA ASP A 103 18.66 0.47 16.73
C ASP A 103 17.65 1.06 17.73
N LEU A 104 16.41 1.19 17.31
CA LEU A 104 15.33 1.73 18.13
C LEU A 104 14.41 0.61 18.63
N TYR A 105 13.70 0.86 19.71
CA TYR A 105 12.65 -0.05 20.17
C TYR A 105 11.54 -0.21 19.12
N PRO A 106 10.90 -1.40 19.03
CA PRO A 106 9.90 -1.72 18.01
C PRO A 106 8.54 -1.07 18.32
N PHE A 107 8.46 0.26 18.28
CA PHE A 107 7.26 1.03 18.60
C PHE A 107 6.06 0.66 17.74
N GLU A 108 6.23 0.64 16.40
CA GLU A 108 5.14 0.34 15.46
C GLU A 108 4.60 -1.09 15.61
N GLU A 109 5.48 -2.04 15.91
CA GLU A 109 5.09 -3.44 16.15
C GLU A 109 4.28 -3.56 17.45
N THR A 110 4.70 -2.84 18.50
CA THR A 110 4.00 -2.82 19.78
C THR A 110 2.60 -2.20 19.63
N VAL A 111 2.46 -1.14 18.84
CA VAL A 111 1.15 -0.55 18.51
C VAL A 111 0.27 -1.54 17.74
N LYS A 112 0.82 -2.23 16.72
CA LYS A 112 0.07 -3.23 15.92
C LYS A 112 -0.40 -4.42 16.75
N LEU A 113 0.33 -4.79 17.80
CA LEU A 113 -0.05 -5.87 18.72
C LEU A 113 -1.14 -5.44 19.72
N ASN A 114 -1.61 -4.19 19.66
CA ASN A 114 -2.59 -3.61 20.58
C ASN A 114 -2.20 -3.81 22.06
N GLU A 115 -0.91 -3.61 22.38
CA GLU A 115 -0.43 -3.62 23.74
C GLU A 115 -1.07 -2.49 24.58
N SER A 116 -0.90 -2.53 25.91
CA SER A 116 -1.38 -1.44 26.77
C SER A 116 -0.67 -0.12 26.43
N GLU A 117 -1.37 1.01 26.61
CA GLU A 117 -0.81 2.35 26.39
C GLU A 117 0.52 2.54 27.13
N GLU A 118 0.62 2.05 28.36
CA GLU A 118 1.84 2.10 29.16
C GLU A 118 2.99 1.36 28.45
N ASN A 119 2.74 0.16 27.94
CA ASN A 119 3.74 -0.64 27.21
C ASN A 119 4.16 0.03 25.89
N ILE A 120 3.22 0.66 25.18
CA ILE A 120 3.49 1.40 23.94
C ILE A 120 4.39 2.61 24.24
N ILE A 121 4.07 3.40 25.27
CA ILE A 121 4.84 4.59 25.67
C ILE A 121 6.26 4.19 26.11
N GLU A 122 6.44 3.07 26.80
CA GLU A 122 7.76 2.56 27.16
C GLU A 122 8.65 2.20 25.96
N LYS A 123 8.07 2.04 24.78
CA LYS A 123 8.82 1.81 23.53
C LYS A 123 9.19 3.10 22.80
N ILE A 124 8.87 4.28 23.36
CA ILE A 124 9.38 5.56 22.83
C ILE A 124 10.85 5.70 23.26
N ASP A 125 11.76 5.46 22.32
CA ASP A 125 13.20 5.51 22.57
C ASP A 125 13.71 6.96 22.63
N ILE A 126 14.30 7.32 23.76
CA ILE A 126 14.89 8.65 23.96
C ILE A 126 16.40 8.62 23.74
N GLY A 127 17.07 7.60 24.29
CA GLY A 127 18.53 7.48 24.25
C GLY A 127 19.05 7.10 22.87
N GLY A 128 18.50 6.05 22.28
CA GLY A 128 18.90 5.53 20.98
C GLY A 128 18.71 6.54 19.85
N ILE A 129 17.52 7.15 19.77
CA ILE A 129 17.26 8.18 18.74
C ILE A 129 18.19 9.39 18.87
N SER A 130 18.52 9.79 20.10
CA SER A 130 19.45 10.91 20.36
C SER A 130 20.87 10.56 19.87
N LEU A 131 21.35 9.35 20.10
CA LEU A 131 22.66 8.86 19.62
C LEU A 131 22.70 8.80 18.10
N ILE A 132 21.66 8.26 17.47
CA ILE A 132 21.52 8.18 16.00
C ILE A 132 21.63 9.57 15.39
N ARG A 133 20.86 10.54 15.91
CA ARG A 133 20.87 11.91 15.40
C ARG A 133 22.21 12.63 15.60
N ALA A 134 22.86 12.41 16.74
CA ALA A 134 24.18 12.98 17.02
C ALA A 134 25.24 12.44 16.03
N ALA A 135 25.32 11.12 15.86
CA ALA A 135 26.25 10.49 14.95
C ALA A 135 25.99 10.87 13.48
N ALA A 136 24.73 10.84 13.05
CA ALA A 136 24.34 11.25 11.69
C ALA A 136 24.67 12.72 11.40
N LYS A 137 24.48 13.63 12.36
CA LYS A 137 24.87 15.04 12.23
C LYS A 137 26.38 15.17 12.02
N ASN A 138 27.17 14.38 12.73
CA ASN A 138 28.66 14.43 12.66
C ASN A 138 29.24 13.42 11.67
N PHE A 139 28.55 13.08 10.59
CA PHE A 139 28.96 12.07 9.61
C PHE A 139 30.35 12.31 9.00
N LYS A 140 30.86 13.54 9.09
CA LYS A 140 32.23 13.86 8.62
C LYS A 140 33.30 13.15 9.45
N ASP A 141 33.03 12.93 10.73
CA ASP A 141 33.96 12.39 11.72
C ASP A 141 33.48 11.10 12.38
N VAL A 142 32.20 10.69 12.18
CA VAL A 142 31.59 9.51 12.79
C VAL A 142 30.83 8.69 11.75
N MET A 143 30.90 7.37 11.87
CA MET A 143 30.04 6.43 11.15
C MET A 143 28.81 6.08 12.00
N CYS A 144 27.60 6.11 11.40
CA CYS A 144 26.35 5.76 12.08
C CYS A 144 25.68 4.58 11.39
N VAL A 145 25.41 3.49 12.11
CA VAL A 145 24.61 2.34 11.67
C VAL A 145 23.35 2.29 12.54
N SER A 146 22.19 2.55 11.97
CA SER A 146 20.93 2.80 12.69
C SER A 146 19.87 1.73 12.50
N SER A 147 20.15 0.69 11.71
CA SER A 147 19.25 -0.44 11.46
C SER A 147 20.06 -1.70 11.21
N LYS A 148 19.50 -2.85 11.59
CA LYS A 148 20.06 -4.16 11.21
C LYS A 148 20.03 -4.41 9.70
N ASP A 149 19.13 -3.76 8.98
CA ASP A 149 19.06 -3.85 7.51
C ASP A 149 20.33 -3.34 6.84
N ASP A 150 21.11 -2.51 7.55
CA ASP A 150 22.37 -1.93 7.07
C ASP A 150 23.61 -2.79 7.43
N TYR A 151 23.45 -3.87 8.19
CA TYR A 151 24.58 -4.65 8.73
C TYR A 151 25.43 -5.30 7.64
N LEU A 152 24.84 -5.86 6.60
CA LEU A 152 25.57 -6.47 5.48
C LEU A 152 26.38 -5.42 4.71
N ASP A 153 25.78 -4.29 4.39
CA ASP A 153 26.47 -3.20 3.70
C ASP A 153 27.62 -2.67 4.55
N PHE A 154 27.40 -2.51 5.87
CA PHE A 154 28.42 -2.06 6.79
C PHE A 154 29.56 -3.07 6.93
N LEU A 155 29.24 -4.36 7.02
CA LEU A 155 30.26 -5.43 7.11
C LEU A 155 31.18 -5.41 5.88
N HIS A 156 30.64 -5.23 4.67
CA HIS A 156 31.45 -5.05 3.46
C HIS A 156 32.40 -3.83 3.52
N LEU A 157 31.95 -2.73 4.14
CA LEU A 157 32.83 -1.57 4.32
C LEU A 157 33.99 -1.83 5.28
N LEU A 158 33.83 -2.74 6.26
CA LEU A 158 34.88 -3.12 7.19
C LEU A 158 36.01 -3.93 6.54
N ASP A 159 35.80 -4.56 5.40
CA ASP A 159 36.81 -5.32 4.66
C ASP A 159 37.97 -4.44 4.19
N ASN A 160 37.76 -3.13 4.08
CA ASN A 160 38.82 -2.17 3.77
C ASN A 160 39.62 -1.76 5.04
N ASN A 161 40.01 -2.73 5.86
CA ASN A 161 40.79 -2.53 7.07
C ASN A 161 40.18 -1.48 8.04
N GLY A 162 38.86 -1.38 8.06
CA GLY A 162 38.12 -0.44 8.91
C GLY A 162 38.26 1.03 8.48
N GLU A 163 38.68 1.29 7.24
CA GLU A 163 38.76 2.64 6.67
C GLU A 163 37.50 2.95 5.84
N ILE A 164 36.72 3.94 6.28
CA ILE A 164 35.44 4.31 5.65
C ILE A 164 35.55 5.69 4.99
N ASN A 165 35.16 5.77 3.73
CA ASN A 165 35.18 7.02 2.98
C ASN A 165 34.04 7.97 3.40
N LEU A 166 34.11 9.24 3.00
CA LEU A 166 33.14 10.26 3.37
C LEU A 166 31.76 10.02 2.74
N GLU A 167 31.73 9.51 1.50
CA GLU A 167 30.51 9.26 0.77
C GLU A 167 29.67 8.16 1.43
N SER A 168 30.32 7.06 1.81
CA SER A 168 29.66 5.99 2.57
C SER A 168 29.08 6.52 3.90
N ARG A 169 29.86 7.30 4.66
CA ARG A 169 29.37 7.89 5.92
C ARG A 169 28.19 8.83 5.70
N LYS A 170 28.19 9.64 4.62
CA LYS A 170 27.07 10.51 4.25
C LYS A 170 25.81 9.69 3.88
N ASN A 171 26.01 8.58 3.18
CA ASN A 171 24.89 7.67 2.83
C ASN A 171 24.27 7.04 4.08
N PHE A 172 25.11 6.54 5.01
CA PHE A 172 24.60 6.00 6.26
C PHE A 172 23.97 7.06 7.18
N ALA A 173 24.44 8.31 7.15
CA ALA A 173 23.77 9.42 7.81
C ALA A 173 22.38 9.71 7.21
N LEU A 174 22.23 9.63 5.90
CA LEU A 174 20.93 9.70 5.23
C LEU A 174 19.99 8.60 5.73
N ARG A 175 20.48 7.35 5.78
CA ARG A 175 19.70 6.21 6.31
C ARG A 175 19.30 6.43 7.77
N ALA A 176 20.21 6.94 8.59
CA ALA A 176 19.96 7.25 10.00
C ALA A 176 18.87 8.33 10.19
N PHE A 177 18.89 9.39 9.38
CA PHE A 177 17.81 10.38 9.41
C PHE A 177 16.50 9.84 8.87
N ASN A 178 16.53 8.91 7.91
CA ASN A 178 15.33 8.20 7.47
C ASN A 178 14.70 7.38 8.60
N VAL A 179 15.53 6.63 9.36
CA VAL A 179 15.08 5.85 10.52
C VAL A 179 14.44 6.78 11.57
N SER A 180 15.15 7.85 11.99
CA SER A 180 14.66 8.73 13.04
C SER A 180 13.39 9.50 12.65
N SER A 181 13.30 9.98 11.40
CA SER A 181 12.12 10.72 10.94
C SER A 181 10.89 9.80 10.78
N HIS A 182 11.10 8.56 10.35
CA HIS A 182 10.02 7.57 10.27
C HIS A 182 9.51 7.20 11.66
N TYR A 183 10.43 6.98 12.60
CA TYR A 183 10.10 6.68 13.99
C TYR A 183 9.28 7.79 14.65
N ASP A 184 9.74 9.05 14.53
CA ASP A 184 9.00 10.21 15.04
C ASP A 184 7.65 10.38 14.35
N THR A 185 7.54 10.04 13.06
CA THR A 185 6.26 10.05 12.32
C THR A 185 5.28 9.02 12.88
N ALA A 186 5.76 7.81 13.18
CA ALA A 186 4.92 6.77 13.78
C ALA A 186 4.41 7.17 15.17
N ILE A 187 5.29 7.74 16.00
CA ILE A 187 4.90 8.26 17.33
C ILE A 187 3.90 9.41 17.20
N PHE A 188 4.18 10.38 16.31
CA PHE A 188 3.25 11.48 16.05
C PHE A 188 1.87 10.97 15.65
N ASN A 189 1.80 10.02 14.71
CA ASN A 189 0.52 9.49 14.23
C ASN A 189 -0.23 8.71 15.33
N TYR A 190 0.47 8.09 16.28
CA TYR A 190 -0.15 7.44 17.44
C TYR A 190 -0.87 8.44 18.37
N PHE A 191 -0.33 9.66 18.53
CA PHE A 191 -0.92 10.72 19.36
C PHE A 191 -1.80 11.70 18.59
N ASN A 192 -1.88 11.59 17.26
CA ASN A 192 -2.57 12.60 16.43
C ASN A 192 -4.06 12.31 16.29
N ASP A 193 -4.85 12.68 17.26
CA ASP A 193 -6.32 12.52 17.25
C ASP A 193 -7.04 13.62 16.45
N ASP A 194 -6.41 14.80 16.27
CA ASP A 194 -7.08 16.02 15.79
C ASP A 194 -7.03 16.23 14.26
N ASN A 195 -6.29 15.42 13.51
CA ASN A 195 -6.06 15.58 12.06
C ASN A 195 -5.58 16.99 11.61
N ASN A 196 -5.06 17.80 12.52
CA ASN A 196 -4.58 19.15 12.22
C ASN A 196 -3.25 19.18 11.44
N SER A 197 -2.54 18.07 11.42
CA SER A 197 -1.27 17.91 10.70
C SER A 197 -1.18 16.53 10.09
N LEU A 198 -0.75 16.47 8.83
CA LEU A 198 -0.51 15.22 8.14
C LEU A 198 0.98 14.90 8.17
N LYS A 199 1.33 13.71 8.64
CA LYS A 199 2.66 13.12 8.51
C LYS A 199 2.53 11.75 7.85
N ALA A 200 3.23 11.57 6.74
CA ALA A 200 3.30 10.29 6.05
C ALA A 200 4.77 9.95 5.80
N SER A 201 5.14 8.73 6.11
CA SER A 201 6.49 8.22 5.87
C SER A 201 6.39 6.85 5.23
N TYR A 202 6.98 6.72 4.05
CA TYR A 202 7.06 5.47 3.30
C TYR A 202 8.52 5.09 3.12
N LYS A 203 8.83 3.83 3.41
CA LYS A 203 10.16 3.25 3.21
C LYS A 203 10.25 2.56 1.84
N ASN A 204 11.46 2.24 1.41
CA ASN A 204 11.73 1.32 0.29
C ASN A 204 11.11 1.76 -1.04
N GLY A 205 11.45 2.98 -1.48
CA GLY A 205 11.08 3.46 -2.80
C GLY A 205 11.72 2.60 -3.90
N LYS A 206 10.89 2.03 -4.80
CA LYS A 206 11.34 1.35 -6.02
C LYS A 206 11.15 2.28 -7.20
N GLU A 207 12.25 2.67 -7.85
CA GLU A 207 12.19 3.43 -9.10
C GLU A 207 11.52 2.58 -10.18
N LEU A 208 10.56 3.17 -10.88
CA LEU A 208 9.84 2.57 -11.98
C LEU A 208 10.47 3.07 -13.29
N ARG A 209 10.24 2.33 -14.35
CA ARG A 209 10.78 2.68 -15.67
C ARG A 209 10.44 4.12 -16.08
N TYR A 210 9.24 4.61 -15.75
CA TYR A 210 8.75 5.99 -15.90
C TYR A 210 7.42 6.11 -15.13
N GLY A 211 6.85 7.31 -15.04
CA GLY A 211 5.53 7.57 -14.48
C GLY A 211 4.40 7.14 -15.41
N GLU A 212 3.31 7.91 -15.50
CA GLU A 212 2.25 7.61 -16.48
C GLU A 212 2.76 7.72 -17.92
N ASN A 213 3.68 8.63 -18.16
CA ASN A 213 4.27 8.89 -19.49
C ASN A 213 5.80 8.77 -19.46
N PRO A 214 6.44 8.44 -20.60
CA PRO A 214 7.88 8.19 -20.68
C PRO A 214 8.78 9.35 -20.22
N HIS A 215 8.31 10.57 -20.27
CA HIS A 215 9.07 11.76 -19.84
C HIS A 215 8.94 12.05 -18.32
N GLN A 216 8.09 11.32 -17.62
CA GLN A 216 7.85 11.49 -16.19
C GLN A 216 8.62 10.42 -15.40
N LYS A 217 9.31 10.85 -14.34
CA LYS A 217 9.87 9.89 -13.36
C LYS A 217 8.77 9.34 -12.47
N GLY A 218 8.83 8.06 -12.19
CA GLY A 218 7.90 7.38 -11.29
C GLY A 218 8.65 6.57 -10.24
N THR A 219 8.13 6.54 -9.03
CA THR A 219 8.65 5.71 -7.94
C THR A 219 7.46 5.16 -7.15
N PHE A 220 7.49 3.89 -6.85
CA PHE A 220 6.54 3.26 -5.93
C PHE A 220 7.17 3.17 -4.55
N TYR A 221 6.49 3.67 -3.53
CA TYR A 221 6.88 3.53 -2.13
C TYR A 221 5.89 2.62 -1.42
N GLY A 222 6.34 1.47 -0.99
CA GLY A 222 5.53 0.47 -0.30
C GLY A 222 6.13 -0.92 -0.38
N ASP A 223 5.55 -1.85 0.38
CA ASP A 223 5.96 -3.26 0.35
C ASP A 223 5.06 -4.06 -0.60
N PHE A 224 5.43 -4.07 -1.89
CA PHE A 224 4.73 -4.85 -2.90
C PHE A 224 4.72 -6.36 -2.57
N ASN A 225 5.80 -6.87 -2.00
CA ASN A 225 5.97 -8.30 -1.75
C ASN A 225 5.10 -8.80 -0.58
N SER A 226 4.67 -7.93 0.33
CA SER A 226 3.69 -8.30 1.37
C SER A 226 2.32 -8.60 0.76
N MET A 227 1.95 -7.92 -0.31
CA MET A 227 0.66 -8.08 -0.98
C MET A 227 0.66 -9.14 -2.08
N PHE A 228 1.75 -9.23 -2.83
CA PHE A 228 1.82 -10.08 -4.01
C PHE A 228 3.08 -10.96 -4.04
N GLU A 229 2.95 -12.12 -4.70
CA GLU A 229 4.06 -12.88 -5.21
C GLU A 229 4.03 -12.80 -6.74
N GLN A 230 5.08 -12.28 -7.36
CA GLN A 230 5.21 -12.24 -8.80
C GLN A 230 5.86 -13.53 -9.30
N LEU A 231 5.06 -14.39 -9.96
CA LEU A 231 5.52 -15.68 -10.47
C LEU A 231 6.25 -15.57 -11.84
N HIS A 232 5.96 -14.52 -12.60
CA HIS A 232 6.49 -14.36 -13.97
C HIS A 232 6.32 -12.93 -14.50
N GLY A 233 7.05 -12.62 -15.58
CA GLY A 233 6.85 -11.46 -16.43
C GLY A 233 7.84 -10.34 -16.18
N LYS A 234 7.61 -9.22 -16.88
CA LYS A 234 8.37 -7.98 -16.73
C LYS A 234 8.07 -7.30 -15.39
N GLU A 235 8.88 -6.32 -15.00
CA GLU A 235 8.56 -5.46 -13.88
C GLU A 235 7.28 -4.64 -14.15
N LEU A 236 6.52 -4.40 -13.07
CA LEU A 236 5.31 -3.58 -13.12
C LEU A 236 5.68 -2.11 -13.44
N SER A 237 4.95 -1.51 -14.35
CA SER A 237 5.01 -0.09 -14.62
C SER A 237 4.11 0.70 -13.68
N TYR A 238 4.25 2.02 -13.68
CA TYR A 238 3.36 2.93 -12.97
C TYR A 238 1.88 2.67 -13.32
N ASN A 239 1.57 2.59 -14.62
CA ASN A 239 0.20 2.32 -15.09
C ASN A 239 -0.28 0.92 -14.70
N ASN A 240 0.60 -0.10 -14.73
CA ASN A 240 0.21 -1.42 -14.24
C ASN A 240 -0.16 -1.39 -12.75
N LEU A 241 0.58 -0.66 -11.91
CA LEU A 241 0.26 -0.55 -10.48
C LEU A 241 -1.09 0.12 -10.23
N LEU A 242 -1.43 1.17 -10.98
CA LEU A 242 -2.76 1.81 -10.91
C LEU A 242 -3.88 0.85 -11.32
N ASP A 243 -3.69 0.12 -12.42
CA ASP A 243 -4.68 -0.86 -12.88
C ASP A 243 -4.80 -2.06 -11.93
N VAL A 244 -3.70 -2.52 -11.33
CA VAL A 244 -3.68 -3.57 -10.30
C VAL A 244 -4.42 -3.12 -9.04
N ASP A 245 -4.18 -1.89 -8.55
CA ASP A 245 -4.92 -1.33 -7.41
C ASP A 245 -6.43 -1.29 -7.69
N ALA A 246 -6.83 -0.79 -8.86
CA ALA A 246 -8.24 -0.77 -9.26
C ALA A 246 -8.85 -2.18 -9.34
N ALA A 247 -8.10 -3.15 -9.88
CA ALA A 247 -8.54 -4.53 -10.03
C ALA A 247 -8.72 -5.21 -8.67
N VAL A 248 -7.78 -5.02 -7.74
CA VAL A 248 -7.88 -5.59 -6.38
C VAL A 248 -9.06 -4.97 -5.63
N ASN A 249 -9.19 -3.63 -5.62
CA ASN A 249 -10.31 -2.97 -4.96
C ASN A 249 -11.68 -3.47 -5.49
N LEU A 250 -11.81 -3.70 -6.80
CA LEU A 250 -13.04 -4.21 -7.40
C LEU A 250 -13.31 -5.68 -7.03
N ILE A 251 -12.30 -6.56 -7.14
CA ILE A 251 -12.52 -8.00 -6.91
C ILE A 251 -12.81 -8.31 -5.43
N LEU A 252 -12.37 -7.47 -4.49
CA LEU A 252 -12.66 -7.61 -3.08
C LEU A 252 -14.17 -7.50 -2.76
N GLU A 253 -14.95 -6.78 -3.56
CA GLU A 253 -16.42 -6.76 -3.45
C GLU A 253 -17.06 -8.15 -3.70
N PHE A 254 -16.34 -9.03 -4.37
CA PHE A 254 -16.78 -10.38 -4.79
C PHE A 254 -15.90 -11.49 -4.19
N TYR A 255 -15.02 -11.18 -3.21
CA TYR A 255 -13.98 -12.12 -2.78
C TYR A 255 -14.55 -13.43 -2.23
N ASN A 256 -15.63 -13.34 -1.45
CA ASN A 256 -16.31 -14.49 -0.85
C ASN A 256 -17.43 -15.07 -1.72
N ASP A 257 -17.72 -14.46 -2.88
CA ASP A 257 -18.79 -14.86 -3.78
C ASP A 257 -18.41 -16.12 -4.60
N ILE A 258 -19.35 -16.57 -5.43
CA ILE A 258 -19.10 -17.61 -6.45
C ILE A 258 -17.95 -17.17 -7.37
N PRO A 259 -17.39 -18.09 -8.20
CA PRO A 259 -16.33 -17.74 -9.12
C PRO A 259 -16.65 -16.48 -9.95
N THR A 260 -15.84 -15.45 -9.73
CA THR A 260 -15.99 -14.13 -10.36
C THR A 260 -14.68 -13.77 -11.06
N PHE A 261 -14.81 -13.27 -12.28
CA PHE A 261 -13.69 -12.81 -13.09
C PHE A 261 -13.91 -11.39 -13.57
N ALA A 262 -12.91 -10.53 -13.41
CA ALA A 262 -12.95 -9.14 -13.87
C ALA A 262 -11.80 -8.85 -14.85
N ILE A 263 -12.08 -8.01 -15.82
CA ILE A 263 -11.13 -7.49 -16.81
C ILE A 263 -11.20 -5.97 -16.74
N LEU A 264 -10.05 -5.36 -16.46
CA LEU A 264 -9.95 -3.90 -16.31
C LEU A 264 -9.01 -3.30 -17.36
N LYS A 265 -9.32 -2.09 -17.74
CA LYS A 265 -8.48 -1.25 -18.59
C LYS A 265 -8.58 0.19 -18.12
N HIS A 266 -7.42 0.85 -17.91
CA HIS A 266 -7.35 2.22 -17.44
C HIS A 266 -8.23 2.46 -16.18
N ASN A 267 -8.03 1.61 -15.17
CA ASN A 267 -8.69 1.63 -13.85
C ASN A 267 -10.21 1.37 -13.85
N ASN A 268 -10.80 0.97 -14.98
CA ASN A 268 -12.24 0.70 -15.07
C ASN A 268 -12.48 -0.71 -15.59
N ALA A 269 -13.55 -1.36 -15.10
CA ALA A 269 -13.96 -2.65 -15.61
C ALA A 269 -14.53 -2.53 -17.02
N CYS A 270 -13.96 -3.27 -17.97
CA CYS A 270 -14.54 -3.48 -19.29
C CYS A 270 -15.28 -4.82 -19.39
N GLY A 271 -15.06 -5.73 -18.45
CA GLY A 271 -15.80 -6.98 -18.31
C GLY A 271 -15.77 -7.48 -16.87
N LEU A 272 -16.90 -8.01 -16.41
CA LEU A 272 -17.02 -8.70 -15.13
C LEU A 272 -18.19 -9.67 -15.17
N ALA A 273 -17.99 -10.89 -14.70
CA ALA A 273 -19.07 -11.85 -14.55
C ALA A 273 -18.83 -12.82 -13.38
N SER A 274 -19.93 -13.26 -12.76
CA SER A 274 -19.93 -14.29 -11.72
C SER A 274 -20.70 -15.51 -12.23
N ARG A 275 -20.07 -16.72 -12.16
CA ARG A 275 -20.63 -17.98 -12.68
C ARG A 275 -20.29 -19.16 -11.77
N ASN A 276 -20.86 -20.31 -12.07
CA ASN A 276 -20.56 -21.54 -11.33
C ASN A 276 -19.14 -22.06 -11.55
N THR A 277 -18.51 -21.73 -12.69
CA THR A 277 -17.14 -22.06 -13.00
C THR A 277 -16.34 -20.81 -13.37
N LEU A 278 -15.04 -20.80 -13.09
CA LEU A 278 -14.19 -19.67 -13.42
C LEU A 278 -14.05 -19.47 -14.92
N LEU A 279 -13.96 -20.55 -15.67
CA LEU A 279 -13.94 -20.52 -17.14
C LEU A 279 -15.16 -19.79 -17.73
N SER A 280 -16.36 -20.13 -17.24
CA SER A 280 -17.60 -19.44 -17.68
C SER A 280 -17.60 -17.99 -17.27
N ALA A 281 -17.14 -17.67 -16.05
CA ALA A 281 -17.01 -16.30 -15.59
C ALA A 281 -16.06 -15.48 -16.48
N TYR A 282 -14.91 -16.04 -16.84
CA TYR A 282 -13.96 -15.39 -17.77
C TYR A 282 -14.56 -15.14 -19.15
N LYS A 283 -15.21 -16.15 -19.75
CA LYS A 283 -15.81 -16.03 -21.09
C LYS A 283 -16.89 -14.93 -21.13
N ASP A 284 -17.74 -14.90 -20.13
CA ASP A 284 -18.80 -13.90 -20.06
C ASP A 284 -18.26 -12.51 -19.69
N ALA A 285 -17.22 -12.42 -18.83
CA ALA A 285 -16.54 -11.16 -18.59
C ALA A 285 -15.91 -10.61 -19.88
N LEU A 286 -15.21 -11.46 -20.65
CA LEU A 286 -14.61 -11.07 -21.93
C LEU A 286 -15.64 -10.63 -22.97
N ALA A 287 -16.82 -11.26 -22.99
CA ALA A 287 -17.90 -10.90 -23.90
C ALA A 287 -18.42 -9.48 -23.69
N GLY A 288 -18.30 -8.92 -22.48
CA GLY A 288 -18.76 -7.55 -22.16
C GLY A 288 -18.08 -6.47 -23.01
N ASP A 289 -16.76 -6.60 -23.23
CA ASP A 289 -16.00 -5.72 -24.14
C ASP A 289 -14.68 -6.40 -24.57
N PRO A 290 -14.72 -7.28 -25.56
CA PRO A 290 -13.53 -8.00 -26.01
C PRO A 290 -12.48 -7.09 -26.67
N VAL A 291 -12.88 -5.91 -27.12
CA VAL A 291 -11.98 -4.93 -27.75
C VAL A 291 -11.11 -4.25 -26.71
N SER A 292 -11.74 -3.72 -25.64
CA SER A 292 -11.02 -3.06 -24.56
C SER A 292 -10.22 -4.03 -23.68
N ALA A 293 -10.60 -5.30 -23.64
CA ALA A 293 -9.88 -6.34 -22.90
C ALA A 293 -8.44 -6.55 -23.38
N PHE A 294 -8.15 -6.21 -24.64
CA PHE A 294 -6.80 -6.32 -25.20
C PHE A 294 -5.79 -5.43 -24.45
N GLY A 295 -4.74 -6.07 -23.91
CA GLY A 295 -3.72 -5.40 -23.09
C GLY A 295 -4.23 -4.97 -21.70
N GLY A 296 -5.33 -5.52 -21.22
CA GLY A 296 -5.90 -5.25 -19.92
C GLY A 296 -5.24 -6.03 -18.77
N VAL A 297 -5.73 -5.74 -17.55
CA VAL A 297 -5.45 -6.45 -16.31
C VAL A 297 -6.62 -7.37 -15.99
N LEU A 298 -6.31 -8.65 -15.77
CA LEU A 298 -7.25 -9.72 -15.50
C LEU A 298 -7.14 -10.12 -14.03
N ILE A 299 -8.28 -10.27 -13.35
CA ILE A 299 -8.29 -10.70 -11.95
C ILE A 299 -9.46 -11.63 -11.65
N SER A 300 -9.20 -12.64 -10.82
CA SER A 300 -10.22 -13.57 -10.32
C SER A 300 -10.22 -13.66 -8.80
N ASN A 301 -11.38 -14.03 -8.22
CA ASN A 301 -11.52 -14.33 -6.78
C ASN A 301 -11.24 -15.80 -6.46
N LYS A 302 -10.99 -16.66 -7.45
CA LYS A 302 -10.72 -18.10 -7.30
C LYS A 302 -9.43 -18.48 -8.03
N ILE A 303 -8.96 -19.70 -7.76
CA ILE A 303 -7.79 -20.29 -8.38
C ILE A 303 -7.99 -20.38 -9.89
N ILE A 304 -7.00 -19.94 -10.68
CA ILE A 304 -6.99 -20.11 -12.13
C ILE A 304 -6.56 -21.53 -12.44
N ASP A 305 -7.50 -22.32 -13.00
CA ASP A 305 -7.31 -23.67 -13.50
C ASP A 305 -6.75 -23.66 -14.94
N PHE A 306 -6.41 -24.85 -15.44
CA PHE A 306 -5.85 -25.00 -16.80
C PHE A 306 -6.80 -24.53 -17.89
N ASP A 307 -8.09 -24.89 -17.82
CA ASP A 307 -9.07 -24.56 -18.85
C ASP A 307 -9.29 -23.03 -18.96
N THR A 308 -9.34 -22.36 -17.81
CA THR A 308 -9.42 -20.88 -17.77
C THR A 308 -8.14 -20.26 -18.32
N ALA A 309 -6.98 -20.80 -17.96
CA ALA A 309 -5.69 -20.31 -18.47
C ALA A 309 -5.55 -20.51 -19.99
N GLU A 310 -6.10 -21.58 -20.56
CA GLU A 310 -6.10 -21.82 -22.00
C GLU A 310 -6.88 -20.73 -22.75
N GLU A 311 -8.04 -20.33 -22.25
CA GLU A 311 -8.80 -19.23 -22.83
C GLU A 311 -8.11 -17.86 -22.63
N ILE A 312 -7.58 -17.59 -21.44
CA ILE A 312 -6.78 -16.37 -21.17
C ILE A 312 -5.58 -16.29 -22.14
N ASN A 313 -4.96 -17.42 -22.46
CA ASN A 313 -3.76 -17.43 -23.31
C ASN A 313 -4.03 -16.99 -24.77
N LYS A 314 -5.29 -17.02 -25.21
CA LYS A 314 -5.72 -16.54 -26.53
C LYS A 314 -5.76 -15.01 -26.58
N LEU A 315 -5.91 -14.33 -25.42
CA LEU A 315 -5.94 -12.88 -25.31
C LEU A 315 -4.55 -12.33 -24.97
N PHE A 316 -4.17 -11.23 -25.62
CA PHE A 316 -3.05 -10.43 -25.13
C PHE A 316 -3.51 -9.64 -23.88
N CYS A 317 -2.92 -9.95 -22.73
CA CYS A 317 -3.12 -9.25 -21.48
C CYS A 317 -1.78 -8.94 -20.80
N GLU A 318 -1.72 -7.84 -20.07
CA GLU A 318 -0.49 -7.40 -19.40
C GLU A 318 -0.28 -8.11 -18.06
N VAL A 319 -1.34 -8.21 -17.25
CA VAL A 319 -1.29 -8.75 -15.90
C VAL A 319 -2.42 -9.74 -15.68
N VAL A 320 -2.14 -10.85 -15.01
CA VAL A 320 -3.14 -11.80 -14.52
C VAL A 320 -2.95 -11.98 -13.02
N ILE A 321 -4.03 -11.79 -12.25
CA ILE A 321 -4.03 -11.79 -10.78
C ILE A 321 -5.02 -12.84 -10.29
N ALA A 322 -4.60 -13.67 -9.33
CA ALA A 322 -5.47 -14.64 -8.68
C ALA A 322 -4.97 -14.95 -7.26
N PRO A 323 -5.81 -15.52 -6.38
CA PRO A 323 -5.34 -16.03 -5.08
C PRO A 323 -4.33 -17.18 -5.24
N SER A 324 -4.42 -17.95 -6.34
CA SER A 324 -3.52 -19.04 -6.68
C SER A 324 -3.69 -19.43 -8.15
N PHE A 325 -2.79 -20.27 -8.65
CA PHE A 325 -2.83 -20.85 -10.00
C PHE A 325 -2.47 -22.34 -9.95
N GLU A 326 -3.09 -23.15 -10.77
CA GLU A 326 -2.63 -24.52 -10.98
C GLU A 326 -1.27 -24.53 -11.68
N GLU A 327 -0.43 -25.52 -11.42
CA GLU A 327 0.91 -25.64 -12.04
C GLU A 327 0.86 -25.70 -13.58
N SER A 328 -0.14 -26.40 -14.11
CA SER A 328 -0.40 -26.50 -15.55
C SER A 328 -0.77 -25.14 -16.15
N ALA A 329 -1.58 -24.35 -15.43
CA ALA A 329 -1.95 -22.99 -15.81
C ALA A 329 -0.73 -22.06 -15.79
N ILE A 330 0.12 -22.14 -14.77
CA ILE A 330 1.36 -21.36 -14.68
C ILE A 330 2.25 -21.65 -15.90
N LYS A 331 2.48 -22.92 -16.23
CA LYS A 331 3.31 -23.29 -17.38
C LYS A 331 2.80 -22.71 -18.69
N LEU A 332 1.49 -22.76 -18.90
CA LEU A 332 0.85 -22.23 -20.10
C LEU A 332 0.95 -20.70 -20.16
N LEU A 333 0.62 -20.00 -19.08
CA LEU A 333 0.60 -18.54 -19.06
C LEU A 333 2.00 -17.94 -19.15
N LYS A 334 3.04 -18.61 -18.66
CA LYS A 334 4.46 -18.24 -18.80
C LYS A 334 4.97 -18.30 -20.26
N SER A 335 4.22 -18.90 -21.19
CA SER A 335 4.58 -18.90 -22.61
C SER A 335 4.67 -17.51 -23.23
N LYS A 336 4.05 -16.50 -22.62
CA LYS A 336 4.14 -15.08 -23.01
C LYS A 336 5.15 -14.37 -22.12
N LYS A 337 6.38 -14.18 -22.61
CA LYS A 337 7.55 -13.65 -21.87
C LYS A 337 7.27 -12.43 -20.98
N ASN A 338 6.47 -11.48 -21.45
CA ASN A 338 6.24 -10.21 -20.77
C ASN A 338 4.96 -10.18 -19.91
N ARG A 339 4.13 -11.23 -19.97
CA ARG A 339 2.90 -11.31 -19.18
C ARG A 339 3.25 -11.42 -17.70
N ILE A 340 2.66 -10.56 -16.88
CA ILE A 340 2.90 -10.54 -15.44
C ILE A 340 1.87 -11.46 -14.77
N LEU A 341 2.34 -12.38 -13.93
CA LEU A 341 1.50 -13.27 -13.13
C LEU A 341 1.68 -12.92 -11.66
N LEU A 342 0.59 -12.56 -10.98
CA LEU A 342 0.59 -12.15 -9.58
C LEU A 342 -0.31 -13.07 -8.75
N VAL A 343 0.23 -13.64 -7.69
CA VAL A 343 -0.54 -14.25 -6.61
C VAL A 343 -0.89 -13.18 -5.59
N LEU A 344 -2.17 -12.96 -5.34
CA LEU A 344 -2.66 -12.06 -4.29
C LEU A 344 -2.60 -12.77 -2.93
N LYS A 345 -1.64 -12.37 -2.07
CA LYS A 345 -1.40 -12.98 -0.76
C LYS A 345 -2.16 -12.32 0.37
N ASN A 346 -2.35 -11.02 0.27
CA ASN A 346 -2.97 -10.21 1.31
C ASN A 346 -3.97 -9.23 0.70
N THR A 347 -5.08 -9.06 1.38
CA THR A 347 -6.19 -8.19 0.99
C THR A 347 -6.33 -6.95 1.89
N ASP A 348 -5.43 -6.78 2.86
CA ASP A 348 -5.43 -5.63 3.77
C ASP A 348 -4.92 -4.39 3.03
N LEU A 349 -5.83 -3.57 2.59
CA LEU A 349 -5.53 -2.30 1.96
C LEU A 349 -5.54 -1.16 2.98
N ASN A 350 -4.70 -0.16 2.78
CA ASN A 350 -4.76 1.06 3.57
C ASN A 350 -6.15 1.71 3.44
N ASN A 351 -6.76 2.07 4.56
CA ASN A 351 -8.08 2.69 4.60
C ASN A 351 -8.06 4.19 4.22
N GLN A 352 -6.89 4.79 4.16
CA GLN A 352 -6.73 6.20 3.81
C GLN A 352 -6.25 6.39 2.37
N GLN A 353 -6.81 7.38 1.68
CA GLN A 353 -6.34 7.85 0.37
C GLN A 353 -5.69 9.22 0.51
N LEU A 354 -4.53 9.37 -0.14
CA LEU A 354 -3.79 10.61 -0.26
C LEU A 354 -3.79 11.05 -1.72
N ARG A 355 -4.14 12.30 -1.98
CA ARG A 355 -4.10 12.88 -3.32
C ARG A 355 -3.48 14.27 -3.29
N THR A 356 -2.44 14.49 -4.07
CA THR A 356 -1.91 15.84 -4.25
C THR A 356 -2.95 16.71 -4.96
N CYS A 357 -3.16 17.92 -4.47
CA CYS A 357 -4.12 18.86 -5.02
C CYS A 357 -3.59 20.29 -4.81
N LEU A 358 -3.49 21.07 -5.89
CA LEU A 358 -2.93 22.42 -5.85
C LEU A 358 -1.53 22.40 -5.19
N ASN A 359 -1.33 23.17 -4.13
CA ASN A 359 -0.11 23.23 -3.32
C ASN A 359 -0.21 22.42 -2.01
N GLY A 360 -1.17 21.49 -1.91
CA GLY A 360 -1.44 20.70 -0.72
C GLY A 360 -1.77 19.24 -1.01
N VAL A 361 -2.36 18.59 -0.04
CA VAL A 361 -2.78 17.19 -0.10
C VAL A 361 -4.21 17.08 0.43
N LEU A 362 -5.06 16.37 -0.32
CA LEU A 362 -6.36 15.92 0.14
C LEU A 362 -6.21 14.53 0.75
N THR A 363 -6.85 14.32 1.89
CA THR A 363 -6.97 13.02 2.53
C THR A 363 -8.44 12.67 2.67
N GLN A 364 -8.77 11.41 2.49
CA GLN A 364 -10.09 10.88 2.78
C GLN A 364 -9.98 9.40 3.15
N ASP A 365 -10.99 8.89 3.83
CA ASP A 365 -11.14 7.45 3.99
C ASP A 365 -11.53 6.82 2.65
N LYS A 366 -11.10 5.57 2.43
CA LYS A 366 -11.60 4.79 1.30
C LYS A 366 -13.09 4.54 1.46
N ASP A 367 -13.81 4.53 0.36
CA ASP A 367 -15.20 4.08 0.33
C ASP A 367 -15.25 2.56 0.53
N THR A 368 -15.40 2.14 1.78
CA THR A 368 -15.52 0.73 2.18
C THR A 368 -16.96 0.25 2.31
N LEU A 369 -17.93 1.16 2.16
CA LEU A 369 -19.34 0.79 2.21
C LEU A 369 -19.72 0.02 0.94
N THR A 370 -20.30 -1.16 1.11
CA THR A 370 -20.83 -1.98 0.02
C THR A 370 -22.34 -1.99 0.09
N ASP A 371 -22.98 -1.61 -1.01
CA ASP A 371 -24.41 -1.74 -1.14
C ASP A 371 -24.85 -3.20 -1.04
N SER A 372 -25.78 -3.47 -0.17
CA SER A 372 -26.28 -4.82 0.12
C SER A 372 -27.80 -4.84 0.08
N VAL A 373 -28.36 -5.96 -0.33
CA VAL A 373 -29.81 -6.21 -0.38
C VAL A 373 -30.52 -5.85 0.91
N VAL A 374 -29.85 -6.01 2.06
CA VAL A 374 -30.40 -5.69 3.40
C VAL A 374 -30.74 -4.19 3.53
N ASN A 375 -29.99 -3.34 2.84
CA ASN A 375 -30.15 -1.87 2.89
C ASN A 375 -31.02 -1.31 1.75
N PHE A 376 -31.48 -2.18 0.84
CA PHE A 376 -32.23 -1.76 -0.31
C PHE A 376 -33.66 -1.33 0.06
N LYS A 377 -34.05 -0.14 -0.34
CA LYS A 377 -35.39 0.38 -0.16
C LYS A 377 -36.08 0.47 -1.51
N THR A 378 -37.03 -0.43 -1.78
CA THR A 378 -37.89 -0.31 -2.95
C THR A 378 -38.81 0.90 -2.77
N CYS A 379 -38.77 1.82 -3.73
CA CYS A 379 -39.56 3.06 -3.70
C CYS A 379 -40.68 3.09 -4.75
N THR A 380 -40.83 2.06 -5.58
CA THR A 380 -41.85 1.90 -6.61
C THR A 380 -42.89 0.87 -6.21
N GLU A 381 -44.08 0.94 -6.87
CA GLU A 381 -45.17 -0.05 -6.69
C GLU A 381 -44.71 -1.45 -7.09
N LYS A 382 -44.01 -1.56 -8.23
CA LYS A 382 -43.35 -2.82 -8.63
C LYS A 382 -42.09 -3.02 -7.83
N SER A 383 -41.97 -4.16 -7.17
CA SER A 383 -40.73 -4.61 -6.54
C SER A 383 -39.87 -5.39 -7.54
N PRO A 384 -38.53 -5.29 -7.48
CA PRO A 384 -37.67 -6.12 -8.29
C PRO A 384 -37.79 -7.59 -7.89
N ASN A 385 -37.75 -8.48 -8.87
CA ASN A 385 -37.75 -9.92 -8.62
C ASN A 385 -36.39 -10.41 -8.05
N LYS A 386 -36.30 -11.67 -7.64
CA LYS A 386 -35.08 -12.24 -7.01
C LYS A 386 -33.84 -12.19 -7.92
N SER A 387 -33.98 -12.28 -9.22
CA SER A 387 -32.87 -12.16 -10.17
C SER A 387 -32.45 -10.70 -10.31
N GLU A 388 -33.42 -9.80 -10.50
CA GLU A 388 -33.16 -8.36 -10.58
C GLU A 388 -32.46 -7.82 -9.33
N ILE A 389 -32.85 -8.27 -8.11
CA ILE A 389 -32.19 -7.88 -6.86
C ILE A 389 -30.70 -8.25 -6.87
N LYS A 390 -30.36 -9.46 -7.31
CA LYS A 390 -28.95 -9.90 -7.40
C LYS A 390 -28.17 -9.10 -8.43
N ASP A 391 -28.81 -8.83 -9.57
CA ASP A 391 -28.19 -8.05 -10.65
C ASP A 391 -28.02 -6.57 -10.25
N LEU A 392 -28.94 -6.00 -9.46
CA LEU A 392 -28.84 -4.64 -8.93
C LEU A 392 -27.68 -4.52 -7.95
N GLU A 393 -27.53 -5.46 -7.00
CA GLU A 393 -26.39 -5.50 -6.07
C GLU A 393 -25.07 -5.65 -6.83
N PHE A 394 -25.00 -6.59 -7.78
CA PHE A 394 -23.85 -6.80 -8.63
C PHE A 394 -23.46 -5.53 -9.42
N ALA A 395 -24.45 -4.87 -10.04
CA ALA A 395 -24.23 -3.66 -10.80
C ALA A 395 -23.78 -2.47 -9.92
N SER A 396 -24.33 -2.34 -8.70
CA SER A 396 -23.95 -1.30 -7.75
C SER A 396 -22.51 -1.45 -7.28
N LYS A 397 -22.05 -2.68 -6.96
CA LYS A 397 -20.67 -2.98 -6.64
C LYS A 397 -19.71 -2.53 -7.75
N ILE A 398 -20.03 -2.77 -9.02
CA ILE A 398 -19.22 -2.33 -10.15
C ILE A 398 -19.26 -0.80 -10.29
N CYS A 399 -20.44 -0.20 -10.12
CA CYS A 399 -20.65 1.24 -10.22
C CYS A 399 -19.76 2.01 -9.25
N LYS A 400 -19.65 1.57 -7.99
CA LYS A 400 -18.75 2.11 -6.95
C LYS A 400 -17.29 2.18 -7.40
N HIS A 401 -16.81 1.21 -8.19
CA HIS A 401 -15.43 1.14 -8.66
C HIS A 401 -15.21 1.77 -10.04
N THR A 402 -16.22 2.36 -10.64
CA THR A 402 -16.15 2.98 -11.98
C THR A 402 -16.08 4.51 -11.85
N LYS A 403 -15.29 5.15 -12.71
CA LYS A 403 -15.10 6.62 -12.67
C LYS A 403 -16.40 7.38 -12.96
N SER A 404 -16.72 8.35 -12.10
CA SER A 404 -17.93 9.20 -12.17
C SER A 404 -17.92 10.18 -13.36
N ASN A 405 -19.09 10.64 -13.88
CA ASN A 405 -20.39 10.01 -13.67
C ASN A 405 -20.43 8.68 -14.39
N THR A 406 -21.02 7.68 -13.76
CA THR A 406 -21.12 6.34 -14.36
C THR A 406 -22.51 5.76 -14.30
N ILE A 407 -22.83 4.97 -15.32
CA ILE A 407 -23.97 4.06 -15.38
C ILE A 407 -23.44 2.68 -15.71
N VAL A 408 -23.89 1.68 -14.97
CA VAL A 408 -23.58 0.27 -15.19
C VAL A 408 -24.85 -0.48 -15.58
N LEU A 409 -24.79 -1.22 -16.68
CA LEU A 409 -25.86 -2.13 -17.14
C LEU A 409 -25.42 -3.57 -16.89
N ALA A 410 -26.28 -4.34 -16.23
CA ALA A 410 -26.01 -5.73 -15.90
C ALA A 410 -27.22 -6.64 -16.11
N LYS A 411 -26.97 -7.93 -16.33
CA LYS A 411 -27.98 -8.97 -16.44
C LYS A 411 -27.37 -10.31 -16.11
N ASN A 412 -28.02 -11.12 -15.29
CA ASN A 412 -27.57 -12.45 -14.91
C ASN A 412 -26.14 -12.45 -14.31
N LEU A 413 -25.82 -11.51 -13.41
CA LEU A 413 -24.51 -11.34 -12.81
C LEU A 413 -23.38 -11.17 -13.86
N GLN A 414 -23.63 -10.47 -14.94
CA GLN A 414 -22.68 -10.10 -15.97
C GLN A 414 -22.77 -8.59 -16.23
N LEU A 415 -21.63 -7.92 -16.25
CA LEU A 415 -21.49 -6.57 -16.76
C LEU A 415 -21.72 -6.59 -18.27
N ILE A 416 -22.84 -6.02 -18.71
CA ILE A 416 -23.17 -5.87 -20.13
C ILE A 416 -22.34 -4.72 -20.71
N SER A 417 -22.39 -3.57 -20.04
CA SER A 417 -21.66 -2.37 -20.44
C SER A 417 -21.65 -1.33 -19.34
N SER A 418 -20.78 -0.37 -19.45
CA SER A 418 -20.76 0.83 -18.61
C SER A 418 -20.51 2.08 -19.43
N GLY A 419 -21.16 3.18 -19.03
CA GLY A 419 -20.76 4.52 -19.43
C GLY A 419 -19.92 5.11 -18.31
N THR A 420 -18.72 5.59 -18.61
CA THR A 420 -17.67 5.87 -17.62
C THR A 420 -17.13 7.28 -17.78
N GLY A 421 -17.01 8.03 -16.67
CA GLY A 421 -16.32 9.31 -16.64
C GLY A 421 -16.99 10.43 -17.45
N GLN A 422 -18.32 10.39 -17.59
CA GLN A 422 -19.04 11.36 -18.39
C GLN A 422 -19.41 12.62 -17.58
N THR A 423 -19.50 13.75 -18.25
CA THR A 423 -19.91 15.02 -17.64
C THR A 423 -21.38 15.06 -17.26
N SER A 424 -22.22 14.26 -17.93
CA SER A 424 -23.62 14.08 -17.56
C SER A 424 -23.98 12.59 -17.40
N ARG A 425 -24.96 12.32 -16.55
CA ARG A 425 -25.45 10.95 -16.30
C ARG A 425 -26.19 10.40 -17.49
N VAL A 426 -26.90 11.26 -18.23
CA VAL A 426 -27.58 10.91 -19.49
C VAL A 426 -26.56 10.46 -20.54
N ASP A 427 -25.42 11.12 -20.64
CA ASP A 427 -24.40 10.73 -21.61
C ASP A 427 -23.74 9.41 -21.20
N ALA A 428 -23.52 9.18 -19.89
CA ALA A 428 -23.05 7.90 -19.38
C ALA A 428 -24.04 6.76 -19.75
N LEU A 429 -25.33 6.98 -19.59
CA LEU A 429 -26.35 6.00 -19.98
C LEU A 429 -26.37 5.74 -21.49
N LYS A 430 -26.35 6.79 -22.31
CA LYS A 430 -26.32 6.66 -23.77
C LYS A 430 -25.07 5.89 -24.22
N GLN A 431 -23.91 6.18 -23.66
CA GLN A 431 -22.66 5.46 -23.92
C GLN A 431 -22.78 3.97 -23.57
N ALA A 432 -23.36 3.65 -22.39
CA ALA A 432 -23.58 2.27 -21.99
C ALA A 432 -24.52 1.52 -22.96
N ILE A 433 -25.63 2.14 -23.36
CA ILE A 433 -26.60 1.56 -24.31
C ILE A 433 -25.94 1.35 -25.68
N GLU A 434 -25.23 2.34 -26.20
CA GLU A 434 -24.55 2.24 -27.51
C GLU A 434 -23.51 1.09 -27.47
N LYS A 435 -22.74 1.00 -26.42
CA LYS A 435 -21.73 -0.05 -26.23
C LYS A 435 -22.37 -1.44 -26.17
N SER A 436 -23.48 -1.61 -25.44
CA SER A 436 -24.24 -2.86 -25.40
C SER A 436 -24.74 -3.29 -26.76
N ASN A 437 -25.24 -2.34 -27.55
CA ASN A 437 -25.71 -2.60 -28.91
C ASN A 437 -24.57 -3.02 -29.85
N ASN A 438 -23.41 -2.39 -29.73
CA ASN A 438 -22.22 -2.71 -30.52
C ASN A 438 -21.75 -4.16 -30.28
N PHE A 439 -21.88 -4.68 -29.06
CA PHE A 439 -21.58 -6.05 -28.70
C PHE A 439 -22.79 -6.99 -28.76
N LYS A 440 -23.93 -6.51 -29.29
CA LYS A 440 -25.16 -7.29 -29.55
C LYS A 440 -25.79 -7.88 -28.28
N PHE A 441 -25.69 -7.20 -27.16
CA PHE A 441 -26.41 -7.58 -25.96
C PHE A 441 -27.88 -7.20 -26.03
N ASP A 442 -28.72 -8.12 -25.57
CA ASP A 442 -30.15 -7.83 -25.36
C ASP A 442 -30.33 -7.19 -23.98
N LEU A 443 -30.78 -5.92 -23.99
CA LEU A 443 -31.07 -5.15 -22.78
C LEU A 443 -32.44 -5.43 -22.15
N ASN A 444 -33.30 -6.21 -22.80
CA ASN A 444 -34.63 -6.54 -22.25
C ASN A 444 -34.44 -7.27 -20.89
N ASN A 445 -35.12 -6.78 -19.87
CA ASN A 445 -35.01 -7.27 -18.48
C ASN A 445 -33.59 -7.18 -17.88
N SER A 446 -32.75 -6.27 -18.35
CA SER A 446 -31.52 -5.90 -17.70
C SER A 446 -31.76 -4.89 -16.57
N VAL A 447 -30.76 -4.67 -15.74
CA VAL A 447 -30.80 -3.68 -14.66
C VAL A 447 -29.81 -2.55 -14.92
N MET A 448 -30.07 -1.38 -14.31
CA MET A 448 -29.22 -0.20 -14.35
C MET A 448 -28.83 0.25 -12.96
N ALA A 449 -27.54 0.46 -12.73
CA ALA A 449 -27.00 1.08 -11.52
C ALA A 449 -26.39 2.45 -11.84
N SER A 450 -26.57 3.40 -10.92
CA SER A 450 -26.00 4.74 -10.99
C SER A 450 -25.21 5.09 -9.72
N ASP A 451 -24.04 5.71 -9.88
CA ASP A 451 -23.16 6.16 -8.79
C ASP A 451 -23.76 7.29 -7.92
N ALA A 452 -24.79 8.00 -8.44
CA ALA A 452 -25.52 9.06 -7.73
C ALA A 452 -26.96 9.17 -8.22
N PHE A 453 -27.75 10.05 -7.59
CA PHE A 453 -29.16 10.25 -7.90
C PHE A 453 -29.41 10.81 -9.30
N PHE A 454 -30.62 10.59 -9.81
CA PHE A 454 -31.10 11.20 -11.06
C PHE A 454 -31.67 12.59 -10.80
N PRO A 455 -31.09 13.65 -11.38
CA PRO A 455 -31.65 14.99 -11.22
C PRO A 455 -32.99 15.19 -11.95
N PHE A 456 -33.28 14.35 -12.96
CA PHE A 456 -34.48 14.37 -13.80
C PHE A 456 -34.88 12.95 -14.20
N PRO A 457 -36.13 12.68 -14.63
CA PRO A 457 -36.59 11.35 -15.04
C PRO A 457 -36.03 10.87 -16.39
N ASP A 458 -35.30 11.70 -17.13
CA ASP A 458 -34.78 11.44 -18.48
C ASP A 458 -33.90 10.16 -18.53
N CYS A 459 -33.10 9.89 -17.50
CA CYS A 459 -32.33 8.65 -17.41
C CYS A 459 -33.24 7.41 -17.35
N VAL A 460 -34.27 7.42 -16.50
CA VAL A 460 -35.18 6.27 -16.39
C VAL A 460 -36.04 6.12 -17.63
N GLU A 461 -36.41 7.24 -18.32
CA GLU A 461 -37.10 7.21 -19.58
C GLU A 461 -36.30 6.55 -20.70
N ILE A 462 -35.01 6.92 -20.84
CA ILE A 462 -34.10 6.33 -21.81
C ILE A 462 -33.86 4.85 -21.49
N ALA A 463 -33.62 4.53 -20.22
CA ALA A 463 -33.44 3.16 -19.75
C ALA A 463 -34.63 2.26 -20.10
N HIS A 464 -35.85 2.71 -19.82
CA HIS A 464 -37.10 2.00 -20.16
C HIS A 464 -37.24 1.73 -21.67
N LYS A 465 -37.03 2.76 -22.49
CA LYS A 465 -37.08 2.61 -23.95
C LYS A 465 -36.06 1.62 -24.50
N SER A 466 -35.01 1.35 -23.74
CA SER A 466 -33.96 0.39 -24.09
C SER A 466 -34.19 -1.02 -23.53
N GLY A 467 -35.31 -1.25 -22.79
CA GLY A 467 -35.70 -2.55 -22.25
C GLY A 467 -35.23 -2.82 -20.79
N ILE A 468 -34.64 -1.84 -20.10
CA ILE A 468 -34.22 -1.97 -18.71
C ILE A 468 -35.48 -2.03 -17.83
N SER A 469 -35.54 -3.02 -16.93
CA SER A 469 -36.71 -3.34 -16.10
C SER A 469 -36.57 -2.93 -14.64
N SER A 470 -35.33 -2.68 -14.17
CA SER A 470 -35.05 -2.36 -12.77
C SER A 470 -33.87 -1.41 -12.64
N VAL A 471 -33.94 -0.51 -11.66
CA VAL A 471 -32.95 0.56 -11.47
C VAL A 471 -32.54 0.64 -10.02
N ILE A 472 -31.23 0.89 -9.75
CA ILE A 472 -30.69 1.18 -8.43
C ILE A 472 -29.92 2.50 -8.44
N GLN A 473 -30.17 3.33 -7.43
CA GLN A 473 -29.52 4.61 -7.22
C GLN A 473 -29.51 4.99 -5.73
N PRO A 474 -28.70 5.96 -5.28
CA PRO A 474 -28.71 6.38 -3.88
C PRO A 474 -29.98 7.12 -3.45
N GLY A 475 -30.68 7.81 -4.34
CA GLY A 475 -31.73 8.75 -3.97
C GLY A 475 -31.21 10.07 -3.43
N GLY A 476 -32.10 10.94 -2.97
CA GLY A 476 -31.79 12.24 -2.38
C GLY A 476 -31.90 13.43 -3.33
N SER A 477 -32.43 13.23 -4.52
CA SER A 477 -32.84 14.33 -5.40
C SER A 477 -34.18 14.94 -4.96
N ILE A 478 -34.29 16.26 -5.04
CA ILE A 478 -35.59 16.96 -4.85
C ILE A 478 -36.66 16.46 -5.86
N LYS A 479 -36.21 15.87 -6.96
CA LYS A 479 -37.04 15.37 -8.05
C LYS A 479 -37.13 13.86 -8.13
N ASP A 480 -36.75 13.13 -7.07
CA ASP A 480 -36.86 11.67 -7.04
C ASP A 480 -38.29 11.21 -7.33
N ASP A 481 -39.30 11.94 -6.82
CA ASP A 481 -40.71 11.64 -7.04
C ASP A 481 -41.07 11.57 -8.53
N LEU A 482 -40.49 12.43 -9.39
CA LEU A 482 -40.77 12.39 -10.84
C LEU A 482 -40.21 11.12 -11.48
N SER A 483 -39.06 10.65 -11.06
CA SER A 483 -38.46 9.41 -11.53
C SER A 483 -39.23 8.19 -11.03
N ILE A 484 -39.65 8.19 -9.78
CA ILE A 484 -40.49 7.15 -9.17
C ILE A 484 -41.85 7.07 -9.86
N GLU A 485 -42.52 8.22 -10.11
CA GLU A 485 -43.79 8.30 -10.80
C GLU A 485 -43.70 7.74 -12.24
N TYR A 486 -42.60 8.07 -12.96
CA TYR A 486 -42.36 7.51 -14.28
C TYR A 486 -42.19 6.00 -14.23
N CYS A 487 -41.43 5.49 -13.27
CA CYS A 487 -41.23 4.06 -13.06
C CYS A 487 -42.53 3.34 -12.76
N ASN A 488 -43.40 3.88 -11.89
CA ASN A 488 -44.69 3.30 -11.55
C ASN A 488 -45.62 3.23 -12.80
N LYS A 489 -45.69 4.30 -13.58
CA LYS A 489 -46.49 4.34 -14.81
C LYS A 489 -46.05 3.32 -15.86
N ASN A 490 -44.78 2.95 -15.87
CA ASN A 490 -44.18 2.08 -16.88
C ASN A 490 -43.75 0.70 -16.35
N ASN A 491 -44.21 0.32 -15.14
CA ASN A 491 -43.95 -0.97 -14.53
C ASN A 491 -42.42 -1.31 -14.40
N ILE A 492 -41.61 -0.30 -14.05
CA ILE A 492 -40.21 -0.43 -13.75
C ILE A 492 -40.03 -0.46 -12.23
N SER A 493 -39.17 -1.31 -11.70
CA SER A 493 -38.80 -1.25 -10.28
C SER A 493 -37.62 -0.31 -10.03
N MET A 494 -37.68 0.44 -8.93
CA MET A 494 -36.58 1.28 -8.48
C MET A 494 -36.23 1.01 -7.02
N VAL A 495 -34.94 0.90 -6.77
CA VAL A 495 -34.36 0.67 -5.45
C VAL A 495 -33.45 1.86 -5.08
N LEU A 496 -33.56 2.31 -3.84
CA LEU A 496 -32.69 3.33 -3.25
C LEU A 496 -31.72 2.67 -2.26
N THR A 497 -30.42 3.04 -2.35
CA THR A 497 -29.38 2.56 -1.41
C THR A 497 -29.13 3.52 -0.26
N GLY A 498 -29.42 4.82 -0.45
CA GLY A 498 -29.09 5.87 0.49
C GLY A 498 -27.60 6.25 0.50
N THR A 499 -26.76 5.58 -0.27
CA THR A 499 -25.31 5.79 -0.30
C THR A 499 -24.84 6.16 -1.71
N ARG A 500 -24.13 7.29 -1.82
CA ARG A 500 -23.51 7.75 -3.06
C ARG A 500 -22.07 7.27 -3.17
N HIS A 501 -21.66 6.80 -4.33
CA HIS A 501 -20.33 6.25 -4.60
C HIS A 501 -19.56 7.02 -5.69
N PHE A 502 -19.28 8.30 -5.46
CA PHE A 502 -18.47 9.08 -6.40
C PHE A 502 -17.00 8.65 -6.40
N LYS A 503 -16.45 8.48 -7.59
CA LYS A 503 -15.03 8.19 -7.83
C LYS A 503 -14.48 9.12 -8.92
N HIS A 504 -13.63 10.07 -8.51
CA HIS A 504 -13.00 11.06 -9.42
C HIS A 504 -11.55 10.73 -9.78
#